data_8be12110b154dca0a9f733ebb27fc6f6
#
_entry.id   8be12110b154dca0a9f733ebb27fc6f6
#
_cell.length_a   1.000
_cell.length_b   1.000
_cell.length_c   1.000
_cell.angle_alpha   90.00
_cell.angle_beta   90.00
_cell.angle_gamma   90.00
#
_symmetry.space_group_name_H-M   'P 1'
#
loop_
_entity.id
_entity.type
_entity.pdbx_description
1 polymer ?
#
loop_
_entity_poly.entity_id
_entity_poly.type
_entity_poly.pdbx_seq_one_letter_code
_entity_poly.pdbx_strand_id
1 'polypeptide(L)'
;MTHQRALFQSHLAAVLFGLTGILGELIKSDPIMITTFRAFFAVIVLFAIIRYQGRKLSEGLEKKDLGILLLASIMLAVHWVSFFIAVKVGGIAIATLGFASFPAFITLSEWLVLRER
;
A
#
# COMPACT_ATOMS: atom_id res chain seq x y z
N MET A 1 17.31 -15.75 0.43
CA MET A 1 16.92 -15.30 -0.92
C MET A 1 18.15 -14.85 -1.66
N THR A 2 18.33 -15.21 -2.94
CA THR A 2 19.45 -14.70 -3.73
C THR A 2 19.18 -13.24 -4.11
N HIS A 3 20.22 -12.41 -4.14
CA HIS A 3 20.16 -10.98 -4.49
C HIS A 3 19.38 -10.72 -5.79
N GLN A 4 19.59 -11.55 -6.81
CA GLN A 4 18.88 -11.46 -8.09
C GLN A 4 17.36 -11.66 -7.97
N ARG A 5 16.92 -12.58 -7.11
CA ARG A 5 15.46 -12.78 -6.86
C ARG A 5 14.84 -11.57 -6.17
N ALA A 6 15.55 -10.99 -5.21
CA ALA A 6 15.08 -9.78 -4.53
C ALA A 6 14.97 -8.60 -5.52
N LEU A 7 15.96 -8.39 -6.38
CA LEU A 7 15.92 -7.37 -7.43
C LEU A 7 14.74 -7.58 -8.40
N PHE A 8 14.57 -8.82 -8.90
CA PHE A 8 13.46 -9.13 -9.80
C PHE A 8 12.10 -8.85 -9.15
N GLN A 9 11.92 -9.26 -7.89
CA GLN A 9 10.68 -9.02 -7.15
C GLN A 9 10.42 -7.53 -6.94
N SER A 10 11.46 -6.74 -6.65
CA SER A 10 11.35 -5.28 -6.50
C SER A 10 10.94 -4.60 -7.81
N HIS A 11 11.52 -5.00 -8.93
CA HIS A 11 11.14 -4.46 -10.25
C HIS A 11 9.70 -4.86 -10.62
N LEU A 12 9.33 -6.12 -10.39
CA LEU A 12 7.95 -6.56 -10.62
C LEU A 12 6.96 -5.79 -9.77
N ALA A 13 7.26 -5.58 -8.48
CA ALA A 13 6.44 -4.79 -7.59
C ALA A 13 6.29 -3.34 -8.08
N ALA A 14 7.39 -2.72 -8.56
CA ALA A 14 7.36 -1.37 -9.09
C ALA A 14 6.48 -1.26 -10.35
N VAL A 15 6.56 -2.23 -11.27
CA VAL A 15 5.70 -2.30 -12.47
C VAL A 15 4.24 -2.45 -12.08
N LEU A 16 3.91 -3.37 -11.17
CA LEU A 16 2.54 -3.59 -10.70
C LEU A 16 1.98 -2.35 -10.00
N PHE A 17 2.84 -1.63 -9.27
CA PHE A 17 2.48 -0.39 -8.60
C PHE A 17 2.17 0.73 -9.61
N GLY A 18 2.99 0.87 -10.65
CA GLY A 18 2.75 1.82 -11.74
C GLY A 18 1.45 1.54 -12.50
N LEU A 19 1.16 0.26 -12.79
CA LEU A 19 -0.11 -0.15 -13.40
C LEU A 19 -1.32 0.23 -12.55
N THR A 20 -1.19 0.19 -11.23
CA THR A 20 -2.27 0.61 -10.31
C THR A 20 -2.69 2.06 -10.52
N GLY A 21 -1.72 2.96 -10.72
CA GLY A 21 -2.00 4.38 -10.99
C GLY A 21 -2.71 4.57 -12.34
N ILE A 22 -2.21 3.91 -13.39
CA ILE A 22 -2.80 3.96 -14.75
C ILE A 22 -4.25 3.44 -14.71
N LEU A 23 -4.49 2.29 -14.09
CA LEU A 23 -5.83 1.74 -13.95
C LEU A 23 -6.74 2.67 -13.13
N GLY A 24 -6.21 3.30 -12.08
CA GLY A 24 -6.94 4.27 -11.28
C GLY A 24 -7.36 5.52 -12.07
N GLU A 25 -6.55 5.95 -13.03
CA GLU A 25 -6.89 7.05 -13.95
C GLU A 25 -7.99 6.64 -14.96
N LEU A 26 -7.85 5.45 -15.53
CA LEU A 26 -8.78 4.93 -16.55
C LEU A 26 -10.17 4.59 -15.99
N ILE A 27 -10.24 4.14 -14.73
CA ILE A 27 -11.50 3.79 -14.08
C ILE A 27 -12.27 5.08 -13.75
N LYS A 28 -13.44 5.28 -14.40
CA LYS A 28 -14.32 6.43 -14.17
C LYS A 28 -15.19 6.29 -12.92
N SER A 29 -14.63 5.77 -11.83
CA SER A 29 -15.32 5.58 -10.55
C SER A 29 -14.77 6.53 -9.50
N ASP A 30 -15.53 6.68 -8.41
CA ASP A 30 -15.14 7.45 -7.24
C ASP A 30 -13.88 6.84 -6.57
N PRO A 31 -12.92 7.64 -6.10
CA PRO A 31 -11.73 7.18 -5.39
C PRO A 31 -12.01 6.26 -4.20
N ILE A 32 -13.08 6.51 -3.46
CA ILE A 32 -13.50 5.66 -2.33
C ILE A 32 -13.92 4.28 -2.84
N MET A 33 -14.68 4.23 -3.93
CA MET A 33 -15.11 2.98 -4.54
C MET A 33 -13.93 2.16 -5.05
N ILE A 34 -12.98 2.79 -5.75
CA ILE A 34 -11.76 2.15 -6.23
C ILE A 34 -10.98 1.53 -5.05
N THR A 35 -10.77 2.31 -3.98
CA THR A 35 -10.05 1.86 -2.78
C THR A 35 -10.77 0.70 -2.09
N THR A 36 -12.09 0.79 -1.96
CA THR A 36 -12.92 -0.24 -1.30
C THR A 36 -12.86 -1.57 -2.05
N PHE A 37 -13.06 -1.56 -3.37
CA PHE A 37 -12.97 -2.79 -4.16
C PHE A 37 -11.58 -3.40 -4.15
N ARG A 38 -10.52 -2.59 -4.20
CA ARG A 38 -9.15 -3.09 -4.06
C ARG A 38 -8.93 -3.78 -2.72
N ALA A 39 -9.37 -3.15 -1.63
CA ALA A 39 -9.25 -3.74 -0.30
C ALA A 39 -10.04 -5.05 -0.20
N PHE A 40 -11.24 -5.09 -0.74
CA PHE A 40 -12.08 -6.28 -0.77
C PHE A 40 -11.40 -7.45 -1.49
N PHE A 41 -10.92 -7.24 -2.70
CA PHE A 41 -10.20 -8.29 -3.44
C PHE A 41 -8.89 -8.69 -2.78
N ALA A 42 -8.14 -7.73 -2.21
CA ALA A 42 -6.92 -8.03 -1.47
C ALA A 42 -7.20 -8.93 -0.26
N VAL A 43 -8.26 -8.67 0.49
CA VAL A 43 -8.68 -9.53 1.62
C VAL A 43 -9.00 -10.94 1.15
N ILE A 44 -9.74 -11.11 0.07
CA ILE A 44 -10.07 -12.46 -0.48
C ILE A 44 -8.80 -13.20 -0.86
N VAL A 45 -7.90 -12.55 -1.61
CA VAL A 45 -6.65 -13.19 -2.07
C VAL A 45 -5.75 -13.54 -0.89
N LEU A 46 -5.55 -12.61 0.05
CA LEU A 46 -4.72 -12.87 1.24
C LEU A 46 -5.32 -13.98 2.11
N PHE A 47 -6.62 -13.98 2.29
CA PHE A 47 -7.31 -15.06 3.02
C PHE A 47 -7.10 -16.41 2.35
N ALA A 48 -7.24 -16.49 1.03
CA ALA A 48 -7.00 -17.71 0.27
C ALA A 48 -5.54 -18.18 0.42
N ILE A 49 -4.56 -17.28 0.34
CA ILE A 49 -3.15 -17.62 0.52
C ILE A 49 -2.88 -18.16 1.92
N ILE A 50 -3.40 -17.51 2.97
CA ILE A 50 -3.22 -17.94 4.37
C ILE A 50 -3.82 -19.32 4.57
N ARG A 51 -5.03 -19.57 4.02
CA ARG A 51 -5.68 -20.88 4.08
C ARG A 51 -4.88 -21.95 3.34
N TYR A 52 -4.36 -21.61 2.16
CA TYR A 52 -3.53 -22.53 1.37
C TYR A 52 -2.23 -22.91 2.11
N GLN A 53 -1.64 -21.97 2.86
CA GLN A 53 -0.45 -22.22 3.69
C GLN A 53 -0.75 -22.99 5.00
N GLY A 54 -2.01 -23.34 5.27
CA GLY A 54 -2.42 -24.03 6.49
C GLY A 54 -2.33 -23.18 7.77
N ARG A 55 -2.15 -21.86 7.64
CA ARG A 55 -2.01 -20.93 8.78
C ARG A 55 -3.35 -20.40 9.25
N LYS A 56 -3.42 -19.99 10.51
CA LYS A 56 -4.62 -19.33 11.08
C LYS A 56 -4.45 -17.83 10.99
N LEU A 57 -5.52 -17.10 10.67
CA LEU A 57 -5.53 -15.64 10.54
C LEU A 57 -5.12 -14.92 11.84
N SER A 58 -5.42 -15.55 12.98
CA SER A 58 -5.13 -15.02 14.31
C SER A 58 -3.78 -15.48 14.88
N GLU A 59 -2.99 -16.22 14.11
CA GLU A 59 -1.72 -16.74 14.56
C GLU A 59 -0.70 -15.61 14.76
N GLY A 60 -0.23 -15.43 15.99
CA GLY A 60 0.72 -14.37 16.36
C GLY A 60 0.10 -12.99 16.63
N LEU A 61 -1.24 -12.86 16.57
CA LEU A 61 -1.95 -11.62 16.89
C LEU A 61 -2.31 -11.59 18.37
N GLU A 62 -1.78 -10.58 19.08
CA GLU A 62 -2.18 -10.30 20.45
C GLU A 62 -3.27 -9.18 20.47
N LYS A 63 -4.11 -9.18 21.50
CA LYS A 63 -5.17 -8.16 21.64
C LYS A 63 -4.62 -6.74 21.66
N LYS A 64 -3.41 -6.53 22.18
CA LYS A 64 -2.73 -5.23 22.19
C LYS A 64 -2.40 -4.70 20.79
N ASP A 65 -2.22 -5.60 19.81
CA ASP A 65 -1.83 -5.23 18.45
C ASP A 65 -3.03 -4.72 17.64
N LEU A 66 -4.27 -5.06 18.06
CA LEU A 66 -5.48 -4.69 17.34
C LEU A 66 -5.66 -3.17 17.20
N GLY A 67 -5.30 -2.40 18.24
CA GLY A 67 -5.39 -0.93 18.20
C GLY A 67 -4.42 -0.33 17.18
N ILE A 68 -3.18 -0.83 17.15
CA ILE A 68 -2.15 -0.39 16.21
C ILE A 68 -2.53 -0.79 14.79
N LEU A 69 -3.04 -2.01 14.60
CA LEU A 69 -3.51 -2.49 13.29
C LEU A 69 -4.70 -1.68 12.77
N LEU A 70 -5.64 -1.33 13.64
CA LEU A 70 -6.76 -0.49 13.27
C LEU A 70 -6.29 0.90 12.84
N LEU A 71 -5.41 1.54 13.61
CA LEU A 71 -4.84 2.83 13.26
C LEU A 71 -4.09 2.78 11.94
N ALA A 72 -3.23 1.77 11.75
CA ALA A 72 -2.49 1.57 10.51
C ALA A 72 -3.43 1.37 9.30
N SER A 73 -4.53 0.62 9.50
CA SER A 73 -5.53 0.39 8.46
C SER A 73 -6.26 1.68 8.06
N ILE A 74 -6.62 2.51 9.02
CA ILE A 74 -7.24 3.82 8.78
C ILE A 74 -6.27 4.72 8.02
N MET A 75 -5.01 4.81 8.46
CA MET A 75 -3.98 5.60 7.79
C MET A 75 -3.77 5.13 6.36
N LEU A 76 -3.73 3.83 6.13
CA LEU A 76 -3.59 3.25 4.81
C LEU A 76 -4.79 3.58 3.91
N ALA A 77 -6.01 3.49 4.44
CA ALA A 77 -7.23 3.83 3.70
C ALA A 77 -7.23 5.31 3.30
N VAL A 78 -6.91 6.22 4.22
CA VAL A 78 -6.79 7.66 3.94
C VAL A 78 -5.72 7.91 2.88
N HIS A 79 -4.57 7.26 3.00
CA HIS A 79 -3.47 7.38 2.02
C HIS A 79 -3.93 6.97 0.61
N TRP A 80 -4.60 5.83 0.46
CA TRP A 80 -5.06 5.37 -0.86
C TRP A 80 -6.16 6.23 -1.44
N VAL A 81 -7.12 6.66 -0.64
CA VAL A 81 -8.18 7.58 -1.10
C VAL A 81 -7.56 8.90 -1.57
N SER A 82 -6.65 9.48 -0.78
CA SER A 82 -5.93 10.72 -1.14
C SER A 82 -5.12 10.56 -2.42
N PHE A 83 -4.45 9.42 -2.61
CA PHE A 83 -3.71 9.12 -3.84
C PHE A 83 -4.64 9.10 -5.06
N PHE A 84 -5.78 8.41 -5.01
CA PHE A 84 -6.71 8.38 -6.13
C PHE A 84 -7.42 9.72 -6.36
N ILE A 85 -7.65 10.52 -5.33
CA ILE A 85 -8.11 11.90 -5.50
C ILE A 85 -7.04 12.70 -6.25
N ALA A 86 -5.78 12.60 -5.87
CA ALA A 86 -4.67 13.27 -6.55
C ALA A 86 -4.56 12.84 -8.03
N VAL A 87 -4.74 11.55 -8.33
CA VAL A 87 -4.79 11.03 -9.72
C VAL A 87 -5.95 11.69 -10.50
N LYS A 88 -7.14 11.79 -9.91
CA LYS A 88 -8.33 12.35 -10.58
C LYS A 88 -8.24 13.85 -10.81
N VAL A 89 -7.62 14.60 -9.90
CA VAL A 89 -7.54 16.06 -9.94
C VAL A 89 -6.28 16.54 -10.67
N GLY A 90 -5.14 15.95 -10.38
CA GLY A 90 -3.82 16.37 -10.87
C GLY A 90 -3.25 15.49 -11.99
N GLY A 91 -3.90 14.37 -12.29
CA GLY A 91 -3.37 13.35 -13.19
C GLY A 91 -2.33 12.44 -12.55
N ILE A 92 -2.06 11.32 -13.24
CA ILE A 92 -1.16 10.28 -12.72
C ILE A 92 0.26 10.79 -12.49
N ALA A 93 0.76 11.71 -13.34
CA ALA A 93 2.13 12.21 -13.21
C ALA A 93 2.34 12.94 -11.88
N ILE A 94 1.43 13.84 -11.51
CA ILE A 94 1.49 14.58 -10.24
C ILE A 94 1.33 13.65 -9.04
N ALA A 95 0.36 12.75 -9.10
CA ALA A 95 0.14 11.79 -8.02
C ALA A 95 1.35 10.87 -7.80
N THR A 96 1.96 10.39 -8.89
CA THR A 96 3.15 9.51 -8.83
C THR A 96 4.38 10.27 -8.33
N LEU A 97 4.56 11.52 -8.74
CA LEU A 97 5.67 12.36 -8.24
C LEU A 97 5.53 12.62 -6.74
N GLY A 98 4.31 12.94 -6.27
CA GLY A 98 4.00 13.06 -4.85
C GLY A 98 4.29 11.76 -4.09
N PHE A 99 3.89 10.61 -4.65
CA PHE A 99 4.20 9.31 -4.07
C PHE A 99 5.72 9.02 -4.04
N ALA A 100 6.46 9.38 -5.09
CA ALA A 100 7.90 9.18 -5.16
C ALA A 100 8.69 10.02 -4.12
N SER A 101 8.09 11.06 -3.56
CA SER A 101 8.68 11.84 -2.45
C SER A 101 8.62 11.13 -1.09
N PHE A 102 7.80 10.06 -0.96
CA PHE A 102 7.57 9.35 0.29
C PHE A 102 8.86 8.84 0.99
N PRO A 103 9.84 8.22 0.29
CA PRO A 103 11.09 7.81 0.91
C PRO A 103 11.86 8.96 1.56
N ALA A 104 11.85 10.15 0.93
CA ALA A 104 12.50 11.32 1.50
C ALA A 104 11.85 11.77 2.82
N PHE A 105 10.52 11.73 2.89
CA PHE A 105 9.79 12.02 4.13
C PHE A 105 10.03 10.99 5.22
N ILE A 106 10.13 9.69 4.86
CA ILE A 106 10.49 8.64 5.82
C ILE A 106 11.88 8.91 6.39
N THR A 107 12.89 9.09 5.55
CA THR A 107 14.27 9.36 5.99
C THR A 107 14.36 10.60 6.87
N LEU A 108 13.63 11.66 6.50
CA LEU A 108 13.58 12.88 7.32
C LEU A 108 12.93 12.61 8.68
N SER A 109 11.84 11.84 8.72
CA SER A 109 11.14 11.48 9.94
C SER A 109 12.00 10.60 10.85
N GLU A 110 12.69 9.62 10.29
CA GLU A 110 13.65 8.77 11.01
C GLU A 110 14.78 9.61 11.62
N TRP A 111 15.35 10.53 10.85
CA TRP A 111 16.39 11.43 11.33
C TRP A 111 15.91 12.34 12.47
N LEU A 112 14.67 12.89 12.35
CA LEU A 112 14.13 13.82 13.34
C LEU A 112 13.65 13.12 14.63
N VAL A 113 12.99 11.96 14.49
CA VAL A 113 12.29 11.29 15.58
C VAL A 113 13.17 10.22 16.24
N LEU A 114 13.81 9.38 15.44
CA LEU A 114 14.57 8.24 15.95
C LEU A 114 16.05 8.60 16.20
N ARG A 115 16.54 9.72 15.66
CA ARG A 115 17.94 10.15 15.74
C ARG A 115 18.93 9.05 15.32
N GLU A 116 18.49 8.10 14.51
CA GLU A 116 19.36 7.08 13.94
C GLU A 116 20.23 7.74 12.84
N ARG A 117 21.55 7.56 13.01
CA ARG A 117 22.54 8.03 12.03
C ARG A 117 22.91 6.91 11.07
#